data_812545ff1d567cd35da6f498eb77f6e6
#
_entry.id   812545ff1d567cd35da6f498eb77f6e6
#
_cell.length_a   1.000
_cell.length_b   1.000
_cell.length_c   1.000
_cell.angle_alpha   90.00
_cell.angle_beta   90.00
_cell.angle_gamma   90.00
#
_symmetry.space_group_name_H-M   'P 1'
#
loop_
_entity.id
_entity.type
_entity.pdbx_description
1 polymer ?
#
loop_
_entity_poly.entity_id
_entity_poly.type
_entity_poly.pdbx_seq_one_letter_code
_entity_poly.pdbx_strand_id
1 'polypeptide(L)'
;MQSILVIGIGRFGKHLAKTMLDLGNDVVIVDKNEEKVEALNSIFPDSFIGDCKNEGVLRSLGINNFDICFVCIGRDFQASLEITSLLKELGAKKVVSVAKRDRQANLLKKIGADDTIYPEREIAEKTGIKYNAKNIFDLIQITDEYAIYEIPVLVSWIGKTIQEVDVRKNYKVNIIVIKNGDRVTGAPGANYKFVENDHIMILGTQNDVFKLANKT
;
A
#
# COMPACT_ATOMS: atom_id res chain seq x y z
N MET A 1 -9.45 -16.83 2.14
CA MET A 1 -9.74 -16.71 0.70
C MET A 1 -10.93 -15.79 0.57
N GLN A 2 -10.81 -14.70 -0.15
CA GLN A 2 -11.88 -13.72 -0.39
C GLN A 2 -12.24 -13.74 -1.88
N SER A 3 -13.48 -13.37 -2.21
CA SER A 3 -13.93 -13.17 -3.58
C SER A 3 -13.81 -11.70 -3.95
N ILE A 4 -12.99 -11.41 -4.95
CA ILE A 4 -12.56 -10.05 -5.32
C ILE A 4 -13.00 -9.73 -6.76
N LEU A 5 -13.67 -8.61 -6.94
CA LEU A 5 -13.96 -8.05 -8.26
C LEU A 5 -13.05 -6.86 -8.53
N VAL A 6 -12.35 -6.86 -9.67
CA VAL A 6 -11.53 -5.73 -10.12
C VAL A 6 -12.08 -5.16 -11.42
N ILE A 7 -12.65 -3.96 -11.37
CA ILE A 7 -13.20 -3.25 -12.51
C ILE A 7 -12.19 -2.22 -13.03
N GLY A 8 -11.78 -2.40 -14.29
CA GLY A 8 -10.78 -1.56 -14.94
C GLY A 8 -9.36 -2.11 -14.84
N ILE A 9 -8.91 -2.77 -15.92
CA ILE A 9 -7.60 -3.40 -16.00
C ILE A 9 -6.58 -2.45 -16.65
N GLY A 10 -6.46 -1.28 -16.02
CA GLY A 10 -5.34 -0.37 -16.25
C GLY A 10 -4.07 -0.86 -15.55
N ARG A 11 -3.00 -0.05 -15.59
CA ARG A 11 -1.73 -0.40 -14.94
C ARG A 11 -1.91 -0.80 -13.48
N PHE A 12 -2.61 0.03 -12.68
CA PHE A 12 -2.85 -0.25 -11.28
C PHE A 12 -3.76 -1.48 -11.08
N GLY A 13 -4.91 -1.54 -11.76
CA GLY A 13 -5.88 -2.64 -11.62
C GLY A 13 -5.27 -4.00 -11.95
N LYS A 14 -4.44 -4.09 -13.01
CA LYS A 14 -3.71 -5.31 -13.37
C LYS A 14 -2.77 -5.77 -12.24
N HIS A 15 -1.96 -4.87 -11.68
CA HIS A 15 -1.04 -5.22 -10.59
C HIS A 15 -1.80 -5.61 -9.33
N LEU A 16 -2.87 -4.88 -8.98
CA LEU A 16 -3.70 -5.19 -7.83
C LEU A 16 -4.34 -6.58 -7.97
N ALA A 17 -4.99 -6.85 -9.12
CA ALA A 17 -5.61 -8.15 -9.38
C ALA A 17 -4.60 -9.30 -9.26
N LYS A 18 -3.40 -9.14 -9.85
CA LYS A 18 -2.36 -10.16 -9.76
C LYS A 18 -1.89 -10.37 -8.32
N THR A 19 -1.66 -9.31 -7.57
CA THR A 19 -1.26 -9.43 -6.16
C THR A 19 -2.32 -10.13 -5.33
N MET A 20 -3.61 -9.81 -5.55
CA MET A 20 -4.72 -10.48 -4.85
C MET A 20 -4.80 -11.97 -5.18
N LEU A 21 -4.59 -12.34 -6.45
CA LEU A 21 -4.52 -13.73 -6.89
C LEU A 21 -3.33 -14.45 -6.24
N ASP A 22 -2.14 -13.86 -6.27
CA ASP A 22 -0.92 -14.44 -5.67
C ASP A 22 -1.04 -14.65 -4.15
N LEU A 23 -1.91 -13.85 -3.48
CA LEU A 23 -2.27 -14.01 -2.07
C LEU A 23 -3.34 -15.09 -1.82
N GLY A 24 -3.76 -15.82 -2.84
CA GLY A 24 -4.69 -16.94 -2.73
C GLY A 24 -6.17 -16.54 -2.68
N ASN A 25 -6.54 -15.40 -3.25
CA ASN A 25 -7.94 -14.98 -3.37
C ASN A 25 -8.54 -15.39 -4.73
N ASP A 26 -9.86 -15.53 -4.79
CA ASP A 26 -10.60 -15.66 -6.04
C ASP A 26 -10.75 -14.28 -6.66
N VAL A 27 -10.24 -14.09 -7.87
CA VAL A 27 -10.22 -12.78 -8.51
C VAL A 27 -10.92 -12.81 -9.85
N VAL A 28 -11.98 -12.03 -9.97
CA VAL A 28 -12.69 -11.74 -11.21
C VAL A 28 -12.24 -10.37 -11.72
N ILE A 29 -11.87 -10.30 -13.00
CA ILE A 29 -11.49 -9.05 -13.66
C ILE A 29 -12.49 -8.64 -14.73
N VAL A 30 -12.74 -7.32 -14.84
CA VAL A 30 -13.65 -6.75 -15.86
C VAL A 30 -13.04 -5.49 -16.46
N ASP A 31 -13.03 -5.39 -17.77
CA ASP A 31 -12.74 -4.14 -18.51
C ASP A 31 -13.62 -4.11 -19.77
N LYS A 32 -13.97 -2.90 -20.24
CA LYS A 32 -14.68 -2.73 -21.51
C LYS A 32 -13.79 -2.94 -22.73
N ASN A 33 -12.48 -2.96 -22.56
CA ASN A 33 -11.49 -3.15 -23.61
C ASN A 33 -11.15 -4.63 -23.72
N GLU A 34 -11.60 -5.26 -24.81
CA GLU A 34 -11.42 -6.68 -25.11
C GLU A 34 -9.95 -7.08 -25.15
N GLU A 35 -9.09 -6.33 -25.85
CA GLU A 35 -7.66 -6.65 -25.99
C GLU A 35 -6.95 -6.77 -24.64
N LYS A 36 -7.35 -5.92 -23.67
CA LYS A 36 -6.76 -5.97 -22.31
C LYS A 36 -7.20 -7.21 -21.54
N VAL A 37 -8.46 -7.60 -21.68
CA VAL A 37 -9.01 -8.77 -21.00
C VAL A 37 -8.40 -10.03 -21.60
N GLU A 38 -8.39 -10.17 -22.92
CA GLU A 38 -7.83 -11.31 -23.64
C GLU A 38 -6.34 -11.52 -23.32
N ALA A 39 -5.56 -10.44 -23.24
CA ALA A 39 -4.15 -10.50 -22.85
C ALA A 39 -3.90 -11.05 -21.43
N LEU A 40 -4.95 -11.19 -20.63
CA LEU A 40 -4.87 -11.64 -19.23
C LEU A 40 -5.63 -12.95 -18.95
N ASN A 41 -6.36 -13.50 -19.94
CA ASN A 41 -7.17 -14.71 -19.79
C ASN A 41 -6.37 -15.93 -19.28
N SER A 42 -5.09 -16.02 -19.64
CA SER A 42 -4.21 -17.11 -19.15
C SER A 42 -3.88 -16.99 -17.66
N ILE A 43 -3.99 -15.79 -17.08
CA ILE A 43 -3.69 -15.50 -15.66
C ILE A 43 -4.99 -15.49 -14.85
N PHE A 44 -6.06 -14.94 -15.42
CA PHE A 44 -7.37 -14.79 -14.78
C PHE A 44 -8.41 -15.55 -15.60
N PRO A 45 -8.70 -16.82 -15.26
CA PRO A 45 -9.72 -17.61 -15.95
C PRO A 45 -11.11 -16.95 -15.88
N ASP A 46 -11.42 -16.30 -14.74
CA ASP A 46 -12.65 -15.57 -14.51
C ASP A 46 -12.48 -14.09 -14.93
N SER A 47 -12.51 -13.88 -16.25
CA SER A 47 -12.39 -12.55 -16.86
C SER A 47 -13.59 -12.23 -17.72
N PHE A 48 -14.07 -10.97 -17.66
CA PHE A 48 -15.26 -10.51 -18.37
C PHE A 48 -14.96 -9.26 -19.19
N ILE A 49 -15.54 -9.22 -20.41
CA ILE A 49 -15.53 -8.04 -21.27
C ILE A 49 -16.88 -7.33 -21.09
N GLY A 50 -16.87 -6.09 -20.62
CA GLY A 50 -18.12 -5.34 -20.45
C GLY A 50 -17.93 -3.92 -19.91
N ASP A 51 -18.86 -3.05 -20.26
CA ASP A 51 -18.92 -1.69 -19.67
C ASP A 51 -19.76 -1.72 -18.40
N CYS A 52 -19.08 -1.63 -17.25
CA CYS A 52 -19.70 -1.66 -15.92
C CYS A 52 -20.58 -0.43 -15.61
N LYS A 53 -20.66 0.58 -16.49
CA LYS A 53 -21.70 1.61 -16.42
C LYS A 53 -23.07 1.05 -16.75
N ASN A 54 -23.13 -0.07 -17.46
CA ASN A 54 -24.37 -0.78 -17.70
C ASN A 54 -24.71 -1.64 -16.49
N GLU A 55 -25.79 -1.30 -15.81
CA GLU A 55 -26.29 -2.04 -14.64
C GLU A 55 -26.51 -3.53 -14.93
N GLY A 56 -26.94 -3.89 -16.14
CA GLY A 56 -27.15 -5.27 -16.57
C GLY A 56 -25.86 -6.10 -16.53
N VAL A 57 -24.72 -5.50 -16.87
CA VAL A 57 -23.40 -6.14 -16.76
C VAL A 57 -23.06 -6.41 -15.29
N LEU A 58 -23.23 -5.44 -14.40
CA LEU A 58 -22.99 -5.62 -12.98
C LEU A 58 -23.93 -6.66 -12.36
N ARG A 59 -25.20 -6.67 -12.73
CA ARG A 59 -26.17 -7.68 -12.26
C ARG A 59 -25.78 -9.10 -12.69
N SER A 60 -25.30 -9.28 -13.91
CA SER A 60 -24.85 -10.59 -14.41
C SER A 60 -23.63 -11.13 -13.67
N LEU A 61 -22.80 -10.26 -13.10
CA LEU A 61 -21.65 -10.64 -12.30
C LEU A 61 -22.02 -11.07 -10.85
N GLY A 62 -23.23 -10.76 -10.39
CA GLY A 62 -23.67 -11.12 -9.03
C GLY A 62 -22.90 -10.37 -7.95
N ILE A 63 -22.96 -9.04 -7.98
CA ILE A 63 -22.15 -8.11 -7.17
C ILE A 63 -22.11 -8.43 -5.65
N ASN A 64 -23.24 -8.87 -5.10
CA ASN A 64 -23.38 -9.22 -3.68
C ASN A 64 -22.59 -10.47 -3.25
N ASN A 65 -22.06 -11.25 -4.19
CA ASN A 65 -21.23 -12.43 -3.88
C ASN A 65 -19.77 -12.06 -3.62
N PHE A 66 -19.32 -10.88 -4.07
CA PHE A 66 -17.95 -10.43 -3.84
C PHE A 66 -17.77 -9.83 -2.45
N ASP A 67 -16.63 -10.14 -1.82
CA ASP A 67 -16.26 -9.55 -0.54
C ASP A 67 -15.74 -8.12 -0.71
N ILE A 68 -15.03 -7.86 -1.82
CA ILE A 68 -14.51 -6.52 -2.15
C ILE A 68 -14.65 -6.28 -3.66
N CYS A 69 -15.17 -5.11 -4.03
CA CYS A 69 -15.18 -4.60 -5.40
C CYS A 69 -14.22 -3.42 -5.52
N PHE A 70 -13.20 -3.54 -6.36
CA PHE A 70 -12.27 -2.47 -6.67
C PHE A 70 -12.66 -1.77 -7.97
N VAL A 71 -12.81 -0.43 -7.93
CA VAL A 71 -13.04 0.41 -9.12
C VAL A 71 -11.73 1.10 -9.50
N CYS A 72 -11.00 0.49 -10.45
CA CYS A 72 -9.66 0.91 -10.87
C CYS A 72 -9.67 1.78 -12.14
N ILE A 73 -10.67 2.66 -12.28
CA ILE A 73 -10.86 3.52 -13.45
C ILE A 73 -10.26 4.91 -13.19
N GLY A 74 -9.07 5.14 -13.72
CA GLY A 74 -8.34 6.40 -13.43
C GLY A 74 -8.49 7.50 -14.48
N ARG A 75 -8.90 7.21 -15.73
CA ARG A 75 -8.99 8.21 -16.80
C ARG A 75 -10.37 8.84 -16.95
N ASP A 76 -11.41 8.09 -16.64
CA ASP A 76 -12.81 8.48 -16.74
C ASP A 76 -13.41 8.55 -15.34
N PHE A 77 -13.37 9.75 -14.74
CA PHE A 77 -13.85 9.95 -13.38
C PHE A 77 -15.36 9.83 -13.29
N GLN A 78 -16.08 10.22 -14.35
CA GLN A 78 -17.54 10.07 -14.41
C GLN A 78 -17.91 8.58 -14.34
N ALA A 79 -17.27 7.74 -15.16
CA ALA A 79 -17.48 6.30 -15.10
C ALA A 79 -17.14 5.71 -13.73
N SER A 80 -16.07 6.20 -13.08
CA SER A 80 -15.72 5.76 -11.71
C SER A 80 -16.82 6.10 -10.70
N LEU A 81 -17.42 7.29 -10.79
CA LEU A 81 -18.55 7.70 -9.94
C LEU A 81 -19.79 6.82 -10.18
N GLU A 82 -20.21 6.69 -11.45
CA GLU A 82 -21.40 5.91 -11.84
C GLU A 82 -21.28 4.46 -11.37
N ILE A 83 -20.13 3.81 -11.63
CA ILE A 83 -19.90 2.42 -11.25
C ILE A 83 -19.85 2.27 -9.73
N THR A 84 -19.21 3.19 -9.01
CA THR A 84 -19.17 3.17 -7.54
C THR A 84 -20.58 3.24 -6.94
N SER A 85 -21.44 4.13 -7.45
CA SER A 85 -22.85 4.25 -7.03
C SER A 85 -23.62 2.96 -7.31
N LEU A 86 -23.56 2.46 -8.56
CA LEU A 86 -24.25 1.23 -8.97
C LEU A 86 -23.82 0.02 -8.14
N LEU A 87 -22.55 -0.13 -7.82
CA LEU A 87 -22.08 -1.23 -6.96
C LEU A 87 -22.74 -1.19 -5.59
N LYS A 88 -22.85 -0.03 -4.97
CA LYS A 88 -23.52 0.13 -3.66
C LYS A 88 -25.01 -0.12 -3.75
N GLU A 89 -25.68 0.37 -4.79
CA GLU A 89 -27.10 0.11 -5.05
C GLU A 89 -27.40 -1.37 -5.28
N LEU A 90 -26.46 -2.11 -5.89
CA LEU A 90 -26.53 -3.55 -6.11
C LEU A 90 -26.10 -4.39 -4.90
N GLY A 91 -25.79 -3.77 -3.76
CA GLY A 91 -25.50 -4.45 -2.51
C GLY A 91 -24.05 -4.94 -2.37
N ALA A 92 -23.09 -4.30 -3.03
CA ALA A 92 -21.67 -4.59 -2.81
C ALA A 92 -21.31 -4.45 -1.33
N LYS A 93 -20.68 -5.47 -0.74
CA LYS A 93 -20.26 -5.50 0.68
C LYS A 93 -19.24 -4.41 0.97
N LYS A 94 -18.21 -4.31 0.13
CA LYS A 94 -17.17 -3.30 0.23
C LYS A 94 -16.77 -2.79 -1.16
N VAL A 95 -16.75 -1.48 -1.34
CA VAL A 95 -16.33 -0.81 -2.57
C VAL A 95 -15.12 0.06 -2.29
N VAL A 96 -14.03 -0.19 -3.01
CA VAL A 96 -12.78 0.56 -2.94
C VAL A 96 -12.52 1.20 -4.30
N SER A 97 -12.46 2.53 -4.35
CA SER A 97 -12.34 3.25 -5.62
C SER A 97 -11.03 4.01 -5.74
N VAL A 98 -10.41 3.95 -6.92
CA VAL A 98 -9.17 4.68 -7.20
C VAL A 98 -9.48 6.14 -7.53
N ALA A 99 -8.80 7.05 -6.85
CA ALA A 99 -8.84 8.48 -7.08
C ALA A 99 -7.50 8.99 -7.60
N LYS A 100 -7.50 10.13 -8.30
CA LYS A 100 -6.29 10.85 -8.75
C LYS A 100 -6.12 12.21 -8.10
N ARG A 101 -7.10 12.66 -7.32
CA ARG A 101 -7.11 13.95 -6.62
C ARG A 101 -7.93 13.82 -5.35
N ASP A 102 -7.59 14.58 -4.33
CA ASP A 102 -8.32 14.58 -3.04
C ASP A 102 -9.81 14.88 -3.20
N ARG A 103 -10.16 15.81 -4.09
CA ARG A 103 -11.56 16.13 -4.38
C ARG A 103 -12.32 14.92 -4.97
N GLN A 104 -11.67 14.11 -5.83
CA GLN A 104 -12.26 12.89 -6.37
C GLN A 104 -12.45 11.85 -5.27
N ALA A 105 -11.45 11.63 -4.42
CA ALA A 105 -11.55 10.72 -3.28
C ALA A 105 -12.73 11.09 -2.36
N ASN A 106 -12.87 12.38 -2.04
CA ASN A 106 -13.97 12.87 -1.22
C ASN A 106 -15.35 12.67 -1.88
N LEU A 107 -15.45 12.84 -3.20
CA LEU A 107 -16.71 12.60 -3.94
C LEU A 107 -17.04 11.11 -3.98
N LEU A 108 -16.06 10.24 -4.26
CA LEU A 108 -16.25 8.79 -4.26
C LEU A 108 -16.75 8.28 -2.90
N LYS A 109 -16.19 8.76 -1.80
CA LYS A 109 -16.67 8.43 -0.44
C LYS A 109 -18.11 8.89 -0.22
N LYS A 110 -18.48 10.10 -0.67
CA LYS A 110 -19.84 10.63 -0.53
C LYS A 110 -20.89 9.83 -1.28
N ILE A 111 -20.54 9.21 -2.41
CA ILE A 111 -21.47 8.40 -3.22
C ILE A 111 -21.44 6.91 -2.83
N GLY A 112 -20.68 6.52 -1.80
CA GLY A 112 -20.75 5.19 -1.23
C GLY A 112 -19.49 4.35 -1.33
N ALA A 113 -18.34 4.85 -1.81
CA ALA A 113 -17.09 4.13 -1.67
C ALA A 113 -16.75 3.99 -0.17
N ASP A 114 -16.52 2.76 0.28
CA ASP A 114 -16.12 2.47 1.66
C ASP A 114 -14.68 2.93 1.91
N ASP A 115 -13.85 2.90 0.84
CA ASP A 115 -12.49 3.42 0.89
C ASP A 115 -12.05 3.96 -0.47
N THR A 116 -11.00 4.79 -0.47
CA THR A 116 -10.40 5.33 -1.68
C THR A 116 -8.90 5.21 -1.64
N ILE A 117 -8.30 4.80 -2.76
CA ILE A 117 -6.86 4.68 -2.94
C ILE A 117 -6.38 5.78 -3.91
N TYR A 118 -5.29 6.45 -3.56
CA TYR A 118 -4.63 7.43 -4.43
C TYR A 118 -3.17 7.00 -4.66
N PRO A 119 -2.91 6.05 -5.58
CA PRO A 119 -1.62 5.38 -5.69
C PRO A 119 -0.47 6.33 -5.99
N GLU A 120 -0.68 7.30 -6.89
CA GLU A 120 0.38 8.23 -7.29
C GLU A 120 0.83 9.10 -6.11
N ARG A 121 -0.12 9.58 -5.27
CA ARG A 121 0.21 10.37 -4.09
C ARG A 121 0.93 9.54 -3.04
N GLU A 122 0.39 8.38 -2.70
CA GLU A 122 0.95 7.49 -1.68
C GLU A 122 2.39 7.08 -2.01
N ILE A 123 2.65 6.75 -3.28
CA ILE A 123 4.00 6.41 -3.74
C ILE A 123 4.91 7.65 -3.75
N ALA A 124 4.41 8.81 -4.21
CA ALA A 124 5.19 10.04 -4.27
C ALA A 124 5.60 10.51 -2.86
N GLU A 125 4.68 10.48 -1.89
CA GLU A 125 4.96 10.83 -0.49
C GLU A 125 6.02 9.91 0.10
N LYS A 126 5.87 8.59 -0.03
CA LYS A 126 6.87 7.60 0.43
C LYS A 126 8.24 7.82 -0.24
N THR A 127 8.23 8.04 -1.55
CA THR A 127 9.45 8.30 -2.32
C THR A 127 10.11 9.60 -1.88
N GLY A 128 9.33 10.68 -1.71
CA GLY A 128 9.83 11.96 -1.24
C GLY A 128 10.51 11.86 0.13
N ILE A 129 9.90 11.17 1.08
CA ILE A 129 10.47 10.94 2.41
C ILE A 129 11.77 10.12 2.32
N LYS A 130 11.74 9.02 1.55
CA LYS A 130 12.90 8.14 1.37
C LYS A 130 14.12 8.88 0.81
N TYR A 131 13.93 9.73 -0.19
CA TYR A 131 15.04 10.43 -0.86
C TYR A 131 15.37 11.80 -0.27
N ASN A 132 14.56 12.33 0.65
CA ASN A 132 14.84 13.60 1.33
C ASN A 132 15.97 13.49 2.36
N ALA A 133 16.13 12.35 3.02
CA ALA A 133 17.22 12.10 3.97
C ALA A 133 18.25 11.17 3.33
N LYS A 134 19.53 11.57 3.37
CA LYS A 134 20.63 10.83 2.71
C LYS A 134 20.79 9.39 3.21
N ASN A 135 20.29 9.08 4.41
CA ASN A 135 20.53 7.82 5.12
C ASN A 135 19.22 7.09 5.50
N ILE A 136 18.08 7.34 4.82
CA ILE A 136 16.86 6.55 5.00
C ILE A 136 16.72 5.58 3.82
N PHE A 137 16.78 4.28 4.11
CA PHE A 137 16.71 3.22 3.09
C PHE A 137 15.29 2.78 2.83
N ASP A 138 14.45 2.74 3.88
CA ASP A 138 13.04 2.37 3.77
C ASP A 138 12.17 3.03 4.83
N LEU A 139 10.84 3.05 4.59
CA LEU A 139 9.85 3.69 5.45
C LEU A 139 8.54 2.90 5.44
N ILE A 140 8.04 2.58 6.65
CA ILE A 140 6.70 2.01 6.86
C ILE A 140 5.90 2.98 7.73
N GLN A 141 4.91 3.65 7.15
CA GLN A 141 4.02 4.55 7.88
C GLN A 141 3.10 3.75 8.82
N ILE A 142 3.02 4.17 10.08
CA ILE A 142 2.13 3.58 11.09
C ILE A 142 0.95 4.49 11.37
N THR A 143 1.22 5.79 11.59
CA THR A 143 0.23 6.85 11.76
C THR A 143 0.72 8.10 11.03
N ASP A 144 -0.06 9.18 11.05
CA ASP A 144 0.37 10.47 10.48
C ASP A 144 1.64 11.02 11.17
N GLU A 145 1.90 10.64 12.42
CA GLU A 145 3.03 11.12 13.22
C GLU A 145 4.19 10.12 13.32
N TYR A 146 3.89 8.80 13.40
CA TYR A 146 4.86 7.75 13.65
C TYR A 146 5.06 6.85 12.45
N ALA A 147 6.32 6.50 12.19
CA ALA A 147 6.70 5.52 11.18
C ALA A 147 7.89 4.67 11.63
N ILE A 148 8.08 3.54 10.98
CA ILE A 148 9.30 2.75 11.08
C ILE A 148 10.22 3.15 9.94
N TYR A 149 11.47 3.47 10.27
CA TYR A 149 12.50 3.89 9.32
C TYR A 149 13.66 2.91 9.35
N GLU A 150 14.19 2.56 8.19
CA GLU A 150 15.45 1.84 8.07
C GLU A 150 16.60 2.84 7.84
N ILE A 151 17.55 2.89 8.77
CA ILE A 151 18.75 3.73 8.69
C ILE A 151 20.01 2.89 8.95
N PRO A 152 21.19 3.28 8.45
CA PRO A 152 22.43 2.63 8.84
C PRO A 152 22.72 2.93 10.32
N VAL A 153 23.45 2.04 10.97
CA VAL A 153 23.96 2.29 12.31
C VAL A 153 24.91 3.50 12.30
N LEU A 154 24.83 4.35 13.31
CA LEU A 154 25.76 5.48 13.42
C LEU A 154 27.18 4.98 13.71
N VAL A 155 28.16 5.56 13.05
CA VAL A 155 29.59 5.23 13.29
C VAL A 155 29.94 5.32 14.78
N SER A 156 29.40 6.31 15.49
CA SER A 156 29.63 6.51 16.93
C SER A 156 29.01 5.42 17.83
N TRP A 157 28.16 4.54 17.28
CA TRP A 157 27.53 3.43 18.02
C TRP A 157 28.26 2.10 17.80
N ILE A 158 29.08 1.98 16.75
CA ILE A 158 29.83 0.76 16.46
C ILE A 158 30.67 0.37 17.69
N GLY A 159 30.55 -0.89 18.09
CA GLY A 159 31.21 -1.43 19.25
C GLY A 159 30.52 -1.20 20.59
N LYS A 160 29.45 -0.38 20.64
CA LYS A 160 28.62 -0.18 21.84
C LYS A 160 27.38 -1.07 21.82
N THR A 161 26.80 -1.33 22.97
CA THR A 161 25.53 -2.04 23.11
C THR A 161 24.35 -1.07 22.98
N ILE A 162 23.16 -1.62 22.71
CA ILE A 162 21.91 -0.84 22.72
C ILE A 162 21.72 -0.14 24.07
N GLN A 163 22.08 -0.82 25.18
CA GLN A 163 21.97 -0.26 26.52
C GLN A 163 22.92 0.93 26.72
N GLU A 164 24.16 0.83 26.25
CA GLU A 164 25.15 1.91 26.38
C GLU A 164 24.77 3.14 25.53
N VAL A 165 24.16 2.93 24.38
CA VAL A 165 23.70 4.03 23.52
C VAL A 165 22.44 4.68 24.06
N ASP A 166 21.59 3.93 24.77
CA ASP A 166 20.30 4.38 25.34
C ASP A 166 19.46 5.21 24.36
N VAL A 167 19.12 4.56 23.22
CA VAL A 167 18.45 5.23 22.08
C VAL A 167 17.12 5.86 22.45
N ARG A 168 16.39 5.25 23.40
CA ARG A 168 15.08 5.77 23.85
C ARG A 168 15.22 7.12 24.56
N LYS A 169 16.18 7.22 25.46
CA LYS A 169 16.42 8.43 26.25
C LYS A 169 17.09 9.53 25.42
N ASN A 170 18.07 9.15 24.61
CA ASN A 170 18.93 10.12 23.91
C ASN A 170 18.32 10.59 22.57
N TYR A 171 17.50 9.75 21.93
CA TYR A 171 17.01 10.02 20.55
C TYR A 171 15.50 9.88 20.38
N LYS A 172 14.75 9.46 21.42
CA LYS A 172 13.29 9.28 21.42
C LYS A 172 12.80 8.30 20.36
N VAL A 173 13.60 7.29 20.02
CA VAL A 173 13.27 6.24 19.07
C VAL A 173 13.41 4.87 19.70
N ASN A 174 12.74 3.85 19.12
CA ASN A 174 12.86 2.45 19.53
C ASN A 174 13.43 1.62 18.41
N ILE A 175 14.47 0.83 18.66
CA ILE A 175 14.98 -0.17 17.72
C ILE A 175 14.04 -1.38 17.76
N ILE A 176 13.53 -1.77 16.59
CA ILE A 176 12.62 -2.90 16.42
C ILE A 176 13.36 -4.09 15.82
N VAL A 177 14.19 -3.83 14.79
CA VAL A 177 14.92 -4.86 14.06
C VAL A 177 16.33 -4.34 13.75
N ILE A 178 17.30 -5.24 13.71
CA ILE A 178 18.63 -4.97 13.15
C ILE A 178 18.88 -5.95 12.01
N LYS A 179 19.35 -5.44 10.89
CA LYS A 179 19.77 -6.22 9.72
C LYS A 179 21.27 -6.04 9.48
N ASN A 180 21.95 -7.12 9.12
CA ASN A 180 23.32 -7.08 8.64
C ASN A 180 23.45 -8.09 7.48
N GLY A 181 23.46 -7.60 6.25
CA GLY A 181 23.29 -8.44 5.07
C GLY A 181 21.97 -9.23 5.16
N ASP A 182 22.05 -10.55 4.99
CA ASP A 182 20.88 -11.45 5.06
C ASP A 182 20.47 -11.80 6.50
N ARG A 183 21.28 -11.42 7.49
CA ARG A 183 20.97 -11.70 8.89
C ARG A 183 20.02 -10.65 9.46
N VAL A 184 18.88 -11.12 9.98
CA VAL A 184 17.87 -10.27 10.62
C VAL A 184 17.71 -10.66 12.08
N THR A 185 17.83 -9.67 12.98
CA THR A 185 17.61 -9.82 14.41
C THR A 185 16.38 -9.01 14.80
N GLY A 186 15.24 -9.68 15.03
CA GLY A 186 14.00 -9.07 15.51
C GLY A 186 14.07 -8.85 17.03
N ALA A 187 13.51 -7.74 17.51
CA ALA A 187 13.49 -7.37 18.93
C ALA A 187 14.86 -7.56 19.61
N PRO A 188 15.93 -6.87 19.16
CA PRO A 188 17.27 -7.07 19.68
C PRO A 188 17.34 -6.73 21.18
N GLY A 189 18.02 -7.58 21.94
CA GLY A 189 18.20 -7.38 23.39
C GLY A 189 19.15 -6.22 23.70
N ALA A 190 19.06 -5.70 24.93
CA ALA A 190 19.84 -4.56 25.40
C ALA A 190 21.38 -4.74 25.23
N ASN A 191 21.84 -5.99 25.28
CA ASN A 191 23.26 -6.36 25.16
C ASN A 191 23.71 -6.54 23.69
N TYR A 192 22.83 -6.35 22.69
CA TYR A 192 23.24 -6.39 21.29
C TYR A 192 24.31 -5.34 21.05
N LYS A 193 25.44 -5.75 20.51
CA LYS A 193 26.58 -4.88 20.21
C LYS A 193 26.55 -4.52 18.72
N PHE A 194 26.44 -3.23 18.42
CA PHE A 194 26.44 -2.75 17.05
C PHE A 194 27.75 -3.05 16.32
N VAL A 195 27.62 -3.52 15.10
CA VAL A 195 28.76 -3.79 14.21
C VAL A 195 28.63 -2.97 12.93
N GLU A 196 29.72 -2.88 12.18
CA GLU A 196 29.75 -2.22 10.89
C GLU A 196 28.74 -2.87 9.91
N ASN A 197 28.11 -2.05 9.07
CA ASN A 197 27.04 -2.43 8.14
C ASN A 197 25.73 -2.91 8.79
N ASP A 198 25.55 -2.70 10.09
CA ASP A 198 24.22 -2.85 10.68
C ASP A 198 23.28 -1.79 10.12
N HIS A 199 22.11 -2.21 9.69
CA HIS A 199 20.96 -1.38 9.41
C HIS A 199 19.94 -1.56 10.52
N ILE A 200 19.45 -0.47 11.08
CA ILE A 200 18.50 -0.50 12.20
C ILE A 200 17.13 -0.03 11.73
N MET A 201 16.09 -0.81 12.02
CA MET A 201 14.70 -0.38 11.86
C MET A 201 14.25 0.25 13.17
N ILE A 202 13.94 1.53 13.12
CA ILE A 202 13.58 2.33 14.30
C ILE A 202 12.17 2.90 14.16
N LEU A 203 11.39 2.83 15.23
CA LEU A 203 10.12 3.49 15.38
C LEU A 203 10.33 4.86 16.04
N GLY A 204 9.80 5.90 15.40
CA GLY A 204 9.85 7.26 15.93
C GLY A 204 9.06 8.25 15.10
N THR A 205 9.05 9.52 15.53
CA THR A 205 8.50 10.62 14.72
C THR A 205 9.48 10.98 13.59
N GLN A 206 8.94 11.52 12.49
CA GLN A 206 9.79 11.97 11.38
C GLN A 206 10.90 12.94 11.84
N ASN A 207 10.55 13.87 12.75
CA ASN A 207 11.50 14.88 13.25
C ASN A 207 12.66 14.25 14.05
N ASP A 208 12.35 13.28 14.94
CA ASP A 208 13.37 12.65 15.77
C ASP A 208 14.28 11.75 14.94
N VAL A 209 13.70 11.00 14.00
CA VAL A 209 14.47 10.14 13.10
C VAL A 209 15.35 10.95 12.14
N PHE A 210 14.86 12.04 11.56
CA PHE A 210 15.67 12.88 10.69
C PHE A 210 16.84 13.54 11.42
N LYS A 211 16.64 13.97 12.69
CA LYS A 211 17.75 14.46 13.53
C LYS A 211 18.80 13.40 13.78
N LEU A 212 18.38 12.14 13.88
CA LEU A 212 19.29 11.01 14.08
C LEU A 212 20.01 10.66 12.77
N ALA A 213 19.30 10.48 11.68
CA ALA A 213 19.85 10.11 10.37
C ALA A 213 20.84 11.15 9.80
N ASN A 214 20.72 12.43 10.18
CA ASN A 214 21.67 13.46 9.79
C ASN A 214 22.97 13.46 10.63
N LYS A 215 23.09 12.58 11.63
CA LYS A 215 24.31 12.38 12.43
C LYS A 215 25.13 11.18 11.95
N THR A 216 24.66 10.46 10.94
CA THR A 216 25.32 9.32 10.29
C THR A 216 26.30 9.76 9.24
#